data_425f3ac9f115cee9dc3c37384e498538
#
_entry.id   425f3ac9f115cee9dc3c37384e498538
#
_cell.length_a   1.000
_cell.length_b   1.000
_cell.length_c   1.000
_cell.angle_alpha   90.00
_cell.angle_beta   90.00
_cell.angle_gamma   90.00
#
_symmetry.space_group_name_H-M   'P 1'
#
loop_
_entity.id
_entity.type
_entity.pdbx_description
1 polymer ?
#
loop_
_entity_poly.entity_id
_entity_poly.type
_entity_poly.pdbx_seq_one_letter_code
_entity_poly.pdbx_strand_id
1 'polypeptide(L)'
;MNVTWAGFVFYKDSIRNVDYNHKSLFEIARNKIGIVCLFVNPRNEFISKIVQNVKPDLIQLHGSETPGRCNEIKKMFGIPIMKAIEVKNSKSFKDVYKYEEIVDRFLFDSKLTTQKLKGGKTDTINWDILKQYRGNKKWMLAGGLNHRNIIEAIKKSNSKNIDVSSGVESSPGVK
;
A
#
# COMPACT_ATOMS: atom_id res chain seq x y z
N MET A 1 10.04 0.45 -17.85
CA MET A 1 9.34 0.93 -16.64
C MET A 1 10.33 0.81 -15.48
N ASN A 2 10.62 1.90 -14.78
CA ASN A 2 11.55 1.85 -13.65
C ASN A 2 10.77 1.53 -12.38
N VAL A 3 11.07 0.39 -11.76
CA VAL A 3 10.54 0.02 -10.44
C VAL A 3 11.35 0.80 -9.39
N THR A 4 10.66 1.56 -8.56
CA THR A 4 11.29 2.38 -7.50
C THR A 4 11.32 1.66 -6.16
N TRP A 5 10.32 0.82 -5.89
CA TRP A 5 10.08 0.18 -4.61
C TRP A 5 9.76 -1.30 -4.78
N ALA A 6 10.26 -2.14 -3.86
CA ALA A 6 9.77 -3.51 -3.66
C ALA A 6 9.02 -3.60 -2.34
N GLY A 7 7.75 -4.02 -2.38
CA GLY A 7 6.92 -4.26 -1.20
C GLY A 7 7.05 -5.69 -0.70
N PHE A 8 7.42 -5.86 0.57
CA PHE A 8 7.48 -7.13 1.27
C PHE A 8 6.38 -7.18 2.35
N VAL A 9 5.54 -8.20 2.28
CA VAL A 9 4.36 -8.31 3.16
C VAL A 9 4.74 -9.10 4.41
N PHE A 10 4.62 -8.45 5.57
CA PHE A 10 4.80 -9.06 6.89
C PHE A 10 3.45 -9.16 7.60
N TYR A 11 2.61 -10.05 7.09
CA TYR A 11 1.30 -10.36 7.65
C TYR A 11 0.98 -11.84 7.45
N LYS A 12 0.92 -12.59 8.53
CA LYS A 12 0.85 -14.06 8.54
C LYS A 12 -0.34 -14.65 7.77
N ASP A 13 -1.46 -13.91 7.71
CA ASP A 13 -2.67 -14.38 7.02
C ASP A 13 -2.66 -14.04 5.52
N SER A 14 -1.60 -13.42 5.03
CA SER A 14 -1.40 -13.15 3.61
C SER A 14 -0.68 -14.30 2.91
N ILE A 15 -1.17 -14.71 1.75
CA ILE A 15 -0.45 -15.65 0.86
C ILE A 15 0.87 -15.07 0.34
N ARG A 16 1.09 -13.76 0.51
CA ARG A 16 2.30 -13.02 0.13
C ARG A 16 3.21 -12.75 1.33
N ASN A 17 2.92 -13.39 2.46
CA ASN A 17 3.74 -13.22 3.65
C ASN A 17 5.18 -13.68 3.39
N VAL A 18 6.16 -12.87 3.80
CA VAL A 18 7.59 -13.17 3.69
C VAL A 18 8.19 -13.42 5.06
N ASP A 19 9.11 -14.36 5.12
CA ASP A 19 9.93 -14.55 6.31
C ASP A 19 11.13 -13.59 6.27
N TYR A 20 11.33 -12.85 7.36
CA TYR A 20 12.48 -11.93 7.52
C TYR A 20 13.84 -12.66 7.59
N ASN A 21 13.84 -13.98 7.74
CA ASN A 21 15.06 -14.79 7.67
C ASN A 21 15.62 -14.94 6.24
N HIS A 22 14.84 -14.63 5.22
CA HIS A 22 15.29 -14.64 3.82
C HIS A 22 16.16 -13.40 3.49
N LYS A 23 17.30 -13.26 4.19
CA LYS A 23 18.20 -12.09 4.07
C LYS A 23 18.65 -11.80 2.66
N SER A 24 18.99 -12.83 1.87
CA SER A 24 19.43 -12.67 0.48
C SER A 24 18.38 -11.96 -0.39
N LEU A 25 17.10 -12.17 -0.15
CA LEU A 25 16.03 -11.50 -0.89
C LEU A 25 16.07 -9.97 -0.69
N PHE A 26 16.26 -9.53 0.56
CA PHE A 26 16.33 -8.11 0.89
C PHE A 26 17.63 -7.46 0.42
N GLU A 27 18.74 -8.19 0.44
CA GLU A 27 20.04 -7.73 -0.06
C GLU A 27 20.00 -7.49 -1.58
N ILE A 28 19.39 -8.41 -2.34
CA ILE A 28 19.22 -8.25 -3.79
C ILE A 28 18.37 -7.00 -4.11
N ALA A 29 17.29 -6.77 -3.35
CA ALA A 29 16.45 -5.60 -3.54
C ALA A 29 17.16 -4.30 -3.18
N ARG A 30 17.86 -4.25 -2.04
CA ARG A 30 18.49 -3.06 -1.48
C ARG A 30 19.48 -2.38 -2.42
N ASN A 31 20.22 -3.15 -3.19
CA ASN A 31 21.21 -2.64 -4.12
C ASN A 31 20.61 -2.03 -5.40
N LYS A 32 19.28 -2.15 -5.60
CA LYS A 32 18.61 -1.76 -6.83
C LYS A 32 17.45 -0.81 -6.64
N ILE A 33 16.65 -1.02 -5.59
CA ILE A 33 15.36 -0.33 -5.35
C ILE A 33 15.13 -0.16 -3.87
N GLY A 34 14.24 0.75 -3.48
CA GLY A 34 13.83 0.94 -2.10
C GLY A 34 13.00 -0.24 -1.56
N ILE A 35 13.14 -0.52 -0.28
CA ILE A 35 12.43 -1.60 0.42
C ILE A 35 11.25 -1.02 1.20
N VAL A 36 10.05 -1.53 0.94
CA VAL A 36 8.83 -1.24 1.69
C VAL A 36 8.43 -2.46 2.50
N CYS A 37 8.31 -2.30 3.83
CA CYS A 37 7.75 -3.33 4.69
C CYS A 37 6.26 -3.05 4.96
N LEU A 38 5.39 -3.93 4.50
CA LEU A 38 3.95 -3.85 4.68
C LEU A 38 3.51 -4.62 5.91
N PHE A 39 2.73 -3.95 6.75
CA PHE A 39 2.14 -4.51 7.97
C PHE A 39 0.62 -4.28 8.02
N VAL A 40 -0.06 -5.14 8.78
CA VAL A 40 -1.48 -5.02 9.10
C VAL A 40 -1.65 -5.10 10.62
N ASN A 41 -2.00 -4.00 11.27
CA ASN A 41 -2.17 -3.87 12.72
C ASN A 41 -1.03 -4.47 13.55
N PRO A 42 0.25 -4.15 13.27
CA PRO A 42 1.38 -4.80 13.90
C PRO A 42 1.58 -4.32 15.36
N ARG A 43 2.17 -5.20 16.20
CA ARG A 43 2.74 -4.81 17.50
C ARG A 43 4.15 -4.24 17.33
N ASN A 44 4.59 -3.43 18.28
CA ASN A 44 5.91 -2.78 18.22
C ASN A 44 7.07 -3.76 18.17
N GLU A 45 6.98 -4.85 18.94
CA GLU A 45 8.02 -5.89 18.99
C GLU A 45 8.20 -6.54 17.59
N PHE A 46 7.10 -6.75 16.88
CA PHE A 46 7.16 -7.32 15.55
C PHE A 46 7.77 -6.34 14.53
N ILE A 47 7.36 -5.07 14.56
CA ILE A 47 7.97 -4.03 13.71
C ILE A 47 9.46 -3.94 14.00
N SER A 48 9.86 -3.87 15.30
CA SER A 48 11.26 -3.78 15.72
C SER A 48 12.10 -4.91 15.14
N LYS A 49 11.59 -6.14 15.24
CA LYS A 49 12.25 -7.33 14.69
C LYS A 49 12.46 -7.24 13.18
N ILE A 50 11.44 -6.80 12.45
CA ILE A 50 11.53 -6.64 10.98
C ILE A 50 12.49 -5.50 10.62
N VAL A 51 12.39 -4.35 11.27
CA VAL A 51 13.24 -3.20 11.01
C VAL A 51 14.72 -3.53 11.22
N GLN A 52 15.06 -4.25 12.28
CA GLN A 52 16.44 -4.66 12.57
C GLN A 52 17.01 -5.60 11.51
N ASN A 53 16.20 -6.52 10.99
CA ASN A 53 16.65 -7.54 10.03
C ASN A 53 16.57 -7.07 8.58
N VAL A 54 15.53 -6.29 8.23
CA VAL A 54 15.24 -5.90 6.84
C VAL A 54 15.73 -4.49 6.53
N LYS A 55 15.79 -3.58 7.51
CA LYS A 55 16.17 -2.16 7.36
C LYS A 55 15.37 -1.47 6.23
N PRO A 56 14.04 -1.36 6.33
CA PRO A 56 13.23 -0.78 5.27
C PRO A 56 13.44 0.72 5.11
N ASP A 57 13.21 1.22 3.89
CA ASP A 57 13.20 2.65 3.58
C ASP A 57 11.83 3.28 3.83
N LEU A 58 10.77 2.45 3.91
CA LEU A 58 9.39 2.88 4.10
C LEU A 58 8.59 1.78 4.80
N ILE A 59 7.79 2.17 5.79
CA ILE A 59 6.80 1.30 6.44
C ILE A 59 5.43 1.58 5.83
N GLN A 60 4.77 0.56 5.31
CA GLN A 60 3.40 0.62 4.84
C GLN A 60 2.45 0.02 5.86
N LEU A 61 1.51 0.82 6.36
CA LEU A 61 0.47 0.41 7.30
C LEU A 61 -0.84 0.19 6.54
N HIS A 62 -1.24 -1.07 6.41
CA HIS A 62 -2.36 -1.50 5.54
C HIS A 62 -3.56 -2.04 6.32
N GLY A 63 -3.58 -1.87 7.61
CA GLY A 63 -4.66 -2.24 8.51
C GLY A 63 -5.55 -1.07 8.91
N SER A 64 -6.12 -1.17 10.10
CA SER A 64 -6.97 -0.16 10.74
C SER A 64 -6.20 0.73 11.72
N GLU A 65 -4.87 0.87 11.51
CA GLU A 65 -4.03 1.69 12.39
C GLU A 65 -4.57 3.13 12.43
N THR A 66 -4.84 3.62 13.65
CA THR A 66 -5.33 4.98 13.87
C THR A 66 -4.24 6.04 13.58
N PRO A 67 -4.59 7.33 13.40
CA PRO A 67 -3.60 8.40 13.27
C PRO A 67 -2.59 8.41 14.43
N GLY A 68 -3.07 8.24 15.67
CA GLY A 68 -2.22 8.13 16.85
C GLY A 68 -1.24 6.97 16.76
N ARG A 69 -1.69 5.80 16.30
CA ARG A 69 -0.84 4.63 16.10
C ARG A 69 0.21 4.85 15.00
N CYS A 70 -0.16 5.47 13.90
CA CYS A 70 0.78 5.82 12.83
C CYS A 70 1.88 6.77 13.34
N ASN A 71 1.50 7.77 14.14
CA ASN A 71 2.45 8.71 14.74
C ASN A 71 3.39 8.04 15.75
N GLU A 72 2.86 7.13 16.57
CA GLU A 72 3.66 6.33 17.52
C GLU A 72 4.74 5.53 16.77
N ILE A 73 4.35 4.77 15.73
CA ILE A 73 5.28 3.98 14.91
C ILE A 73 6.32 4.88 14.26
N LYS A 74 5.90 6.00 13.67
CA LYS A 74 6.82 6.95 13.02
C LYS A 74 7.87 7.49 13.99
N LYS A 75 7.45 7.90 15.19
CA LYS A 75 8.36 8.42 16.21
C LYS A 75 9.31 7.36 16.76
N MET A 76 8.80 6.13 16.95
CA MET A 76 9.57 5.04 17.53
C MET A 76 10.68 4.53 16.60
N PHE A 77 10.40 4.42 15.31
CA PHE A 77 11.34 3.82 14.37
C PHE A 77 12.08 4.81 13.49
N GLY A 78 11.64 6.08 13.42
CA GLY A 78 12.27 7.12 12.60
C GLY A 78 12.17 6.85 11.07
N ILE A 79 11.30 5.94 10.66
CA ILE A 79 11.15 5.52 9.27
C ILE A 79 9.90 6.19 8.68
N PRO A 80 9.94 6.68 7.44
CA PRO A 80 8.77 7.23 6.77
C PRO A 80 7.58 6.25 6.74
N ILE A 81 6.37 6.79 6.88
CA ILE A 81 5.13 6.01 6.91
C ILE A 81 4.31 6.24 5.64
N MET A 82 3.87 5.16 5.02
CA MET A 82 2.80 5.16 4.02
C MET A 82 1.56 4.52 4.62
N LYS A 83 0.43 5.24 4.65
CA LYS A 83 -0.84 4.69 5.09
C LYS A 83 -1.68 4.26 3.90
N ALA A 84 -2.07 3.00 3.88
CA ALA A 84 -3.05 2.50 2.92
C ALA A 84 -4.46 2.82 3.41
N ILE A 85 -5.27 3.42 2.52
CA ILE A 85 -6.66 3.79 2.79
C ILE A 85 -7.52 3.36 1.59
N GLU A 86 -8.59 2.64 1.88
CA GLU A 86 -9.58 2.30 0.87
C GLU A 86 -10.45 3.51 0.54
N VAL A 87 -10.47 3.92 -0.73
CA VAL A 87 -11.27 5.05 -1.21
C VAL A 87 -12.44 4.54 -2.04
N LYS A 88 -13.63 4.53 -1.43
CA LYS A 88 -14.89 4.07 -2.07
C LYS A 88 -15.67 5.23 -2.69
N ASN A 89 -15.66 6.38 -2.06
CA ASN A 89 -16.41 7.56 -2.46
C ASN A 89 -15.78 8.83 -1.87
N SER A 90 -16.33 10.01 -2.17
CA SER A 90 -15.81 11.30 -1.69
C SER A 90 -15.76 11.44 -0.17
N LYS A 91 -16.64 10.75 0.56
CA LYS A 91 -16.64 10.79 2.03
C LYS A 91 -15.41 10.13 2.63
N SER A 92 -14.78 9.19 1.92
CA SER A 92 -13.55 8.52 2.35
C SER A 92 -12.41 9.51 2.60
N PHE A 93 -12.39 10.67 1.91
CA PHE A 93 -11.35 11.67 2.12
C PHE A 93 -11.39 12.35 3.48
N LYS A 94 -12.55 12.36 4.18
CA LYS A 94 -12.61 12.84 5.57
C LYS A 94 -11.69 12.02 6.48
N ASP A 95 -11.58 10.73 6.21
CA ASP A 95 -10.69 9.85 6.98
C ASP A 95 -9.24 10.01 6.53
N VAL A 96 -8.98 10.20 5.24
CA VAL A 96 -7.64 10.48 4.71
C VAL A 96 -7.02 11.70 5.40
N TYR A 97 -7.76 12.81 5.50
CA TYR A 97 -7.26 14.06 6.09
C TYR A 97 -6.88 13.95 7.57
N LYS A 98 -7.39 12.97 8.31
CA LYS A 98 -6.96 12.72 9.71
C LYS A 98 -5.50 12.29 9.81
N TYR A 99 -4.93 11.75 8.73
CA TYR A 99 -3.55 11.26 8.67
C TYR A 99 -2.59 12.25 8.00
N GLU A 100 -3.09 13.33 7.39
CA GLU A 100 -2.33 14.24 6.52
C GLU A 100 -1.06 14.77 7.19
N GLU A 101 -1.13 15.22 8.45
CA GLU A 101 0.02 15.77 9.16
C GLU A 101 0.98 14.70 9.73
N ILE A 102 0.59 13.43 9.67
CA ILE A 102 1.30 12.35 10.35
C ILE A 102 2.13 11.53 9.36
N VAL A 103 1.50 11.10 8.27
CA VAL A 103 2.13 10.18 7.32
C VAL A 103 2.91 10.92 6.25
N ASP A 104 3.83 10.24 5.60
CA ASP A 104 4.65 10.82 4.54
C ASP A 104 4.07 10.57 3.16
N ARG A 105 3.26 9.51 3.03
CA ARG A 105 2.60 9.12 1.78
C ARG A 105 1.27 8.42 2.06
N PHE A 106 0.41 8.43 1.05
CA PHE A 106 -0.77 7.56 1.00
C PHE A 106 -0.64 6.49 -0.07
N LEU A 107 -1.29 5.37 0.18
CA LEU A 107 -1.63 4.38 -0.84
C LEU A 107 -3.16 4.33 -0.90
N PHE A 108 -3.74 4.78 -2.00
CA PHE A 108 -5.18 4.71 -2.20
C PHE A 108 -5.53 3.38 -2.86
N ASP A 109 -6.12 2.50 -2.07
CA ASP A 109 -6.58 1.20 -2.56
C ASP A 109 -8.01 1.35 -3.10
N SER A 110 -8.15 1.13 -4.40
CA SER A 110 -9.42 1.20 -5.13
C SER A 110 -9.99 -0.20 -5.37
N LYS A 111 -9.79 -1.13 -4.43
CA LYS A 111 -10.35 -2.49 -4.59
C LYS A 111 -11.83 -2.44 -4.91
N LEU A 112 -12.19 -3.23 -5.92
CA LEU A 112 -13.57 -3.65 -6.12
C LEU A 112 -14.04 -4.32 -4.82
N THR A 113 -14.94 -3.68 -4.12
CA THR A 113 -15.75 -4.40 -3.14
C THR A 113 -16.58 -5.37 -3.97
N THR A 114 -16.13 -6.62 -4.05
CA THR A 114 -16.89 -7.71 -4.66
C THR A 114 -18.07 -8.06 -3.74
N GLN A 115 -18.94 -7.11 -3.48
CA GLN A 115 -20.32 -7.44 -3.19
C GLN A 115 -20.93 -7.81 -4.55
N LYS A 116 -21.04 -9.11 -4.78
CA LYS A 116 -21.94 -9.63 -5.82
C LYS A 116 -23.34 -9.09 -5.51
N LEU A 117 -23.65 -7.92 -6.05
CA LEU A 117 -25.03 -7.49 -6.13
C LEU A 117 -25.75 -8.53 -6.98
N LYS A 118 -26.80 -9.11 -6.43
CA LYS A 118 -27.72 -9.98 -7.16
C LYS A 118 -28.16 -9.20 -8.42
N GLY A 119 -27.60 -9.52 -9.58
CA GLY A 119 -27.93 -8.84 -10.81
C GLY A 119 -26.81 -8.65 -11.85
N GLY A 120 -25.61 -9.20 -11.65
CA GLY A 120 -24.62 -9.35 -12.74
C GLY A 120 -23.93 -8.09 -13.24
N LYS A 121 -24.07 -6.93 -12.58
CA LYS A 121 -23.23 -5.75 -12.86
C LYS A 121 -21.96 -5.84 -12.03
N THR A 122 -20.82 -5.99 -12.68
CA THR A 122 -19.49 -5.77 -12.09
C THR A 122 -19.39 -4.31 -11.72
N ASP A 123 -19.24 -4.01 -10.41
CA ASP A 123 -18.96 -2.66 -9.97
C ASP A 123 -17.63 -2.21 -10.61
N THR A 124 -17.72 -1.23 -11.48
CA THR A 124 -16.54 -0.63 -12.10
C THR A 124 -15.85 0.24 -11.06
N ILE A 125 -14.52 0.06 -10.93
CA ILE A 125 -13.70 0.92 -10.06
C ILE A 125 -13.84 2.37 -10.56
N ASN A 126 -14.32 3.25 -9.69
CA ASN A 126 -14.42 4.67 -10.03
C ASN A 126 -13.12 5.40 -9.65
N TRP A 127 -12.10 5.31 -10.51
CA TRP A 127 -10.82 6.00 -10.30
C TRP A 127 -10.91 7.53 -10.35
N ASP A 128 -11.96 8.10 -10.98
CA ASP A 128 -12.15 9.56 -11.06
C ASP A 128 -12.34 10.19 -9.69
N ILE A 129 -12.82 9.42 -8.70
CA ILE A 129 -12.98 9.90 -7.33
C ILE A 129 -11.64 10.38 -6.73
N LEU A 130 -10.51 9.79 -7.13
CA LEU A 130 -9.20 10.12 -6.60
C LEU A 130 -8.73 11.52 -7.02
N LYS A 131 -9.29 12.08 -8.10
CA LYS A 131 -9.07 13.49 -8.49
C LYS A 131 -9.61 14.49 -7.46
N GLN A 132 -10.45 14.05 -6.53
CA GLN A 132 -11.01 14.90 -5.49
C GLN A 132 -10.09 15.06 -4.27
N TYR A 133 -9.02 14.27 -4.19
CA TYR A 133 -8.01 14.49 -3.16
C TYR A 133 -7.37 15.86 -3.32
N ARG A 134 -7.38 16.66 -2.24
CA ARG A 134 -6.86 18.04 -2.20
C ARG A 134 -5.72 18.20 -1.20
N GLY A 135 -5.22 17.10 -0.63
CA GLY A 135 -4.07 17.13 0.28
C GLY A 135 -2.75 17.31 -0.46
N ASN A 136 -1.69 17.53 0.32
CA ASN A 136 -0.35 17.81 -0.19
C ASN A 136 0.58 16.60 -0.19
N LYS A 137 0.14 15.46 0.37
CA LYS A 137 0.99 14.28 0.43
C LYS A 137 1.07 13.56 -0.90
N LYS A 138 2.25 13.04 -1.19
CA LYS A 138 2.44 12.12 -2.32
C LYS A 138 1.58 10.88 -2.09
N TRP A 139 1.01 10.34 -3.16
CA TRP A 139 0.20 9.14 -3.08
C TRP A 139 0.42 8.20 -4.26
N MET A 140 0.05 6.95 -4.07
CA MET A 140 0.10 5.88 -5.07
C MET A 140 -1.28 5.29 -5.24
N LEU A 141 -1.61 4.91 -6.47
CA LEU A 141 -2.81 4.15 -6.80
C LEU A 141 -2.52 2.66 -6.65
N ALA A 142 -3.36 1.96 -5.91
CA ALA A 142 -3.38 0.51 -5.77
C ALA A 142 -4.78 -0.06 -5.99
N GLY A 143 -4.90 -1.38 -5.93
CA GLY A 143 -6.17 -2.10 -6.00
C GLY A 143 -6.47 -2.69 -7.37
N GLY A 144 -6.15 -3.97 -7.57
CA GLY A 144 -6.51 -4.74 -8.75
C GLY A 144 -5.92 -4.27 -10.08
N LEU A 145 -4.85 -3.45 -10.03
CA LEU A 145 -4.15 -2.97 -11.22
C LEU A 145 -3.44 -4.13 -11.94
N ASN A 146 -3.56 -4.14 -13.27
CA ASN A 146 -2.94 -5.12 -14.15
C ASN A 146 -2.72 -4.53 -15.55
N HIS A 147 -2.11 -5.30 -16.46
CA HIS A 147 -1.79 -4.85 -17.82
C HIS A 147 -3.01 -4.40 -18.65
N ARG A 148 -4.22 -4.84 -18.32
CA ARG A 148 -5.44 -4.51 -19.08
C ARG A 148 -6.05 -3.18 -18.64
N ASN A 149 -5.89 -2.79 -17.38
CA ASN A 149 -6.60 -1.65 -16.80
C ASN A 149 -5.70 -0.49 -16.36
N ILE A 150 -4.39 -0.70 -16.27
CA ILE A 150 -3.45 0.26 -15.68
C ILE A 150 -3.42 1.62 -16.41
N ILE A 151 -3.51 1.62 -17.73
CA ILE A 151 -3.50 2.87 -18.52
C ILE A 151 -4.76 3.68 -18.22
N GLU A 152 -5.92 3.03 -18.21
CA GLU A 152 -7.19 3.68 -17.89
C GLU A 152 -7.20 4.18 -16.46
N ALA A 153 -6.73 3.37 -15.52
CA ALA A 153 -6.63 3.73 -14.10
C ALA A 153 -5.78 4.99 -13.87
N ILE A 154 -4.62 5.09 -14.52
CA ILE A 154 -3.74 6.26 -14.46
C ILE A 154 -4.44 7.50 -15.05
N LYS A 155 -5.06 7.39 -16.22
CA LYS A 155 -5.76 8.50 -16.88
C LYS A 155 -6.94 9.00 -16.04
N LYS A 156 -7.73 8.10 -15.49
CA LYS A 156 -8.91 8.44 -14.68
C LYS A 156 -8.55 8.99 -13.32
N SER A 157 -7.56 8.42 -12.64
CA SER A 157 -7.14 8.87 -11.30
C SER A 157 -6.22 10.08 -11.32
N ASN A 158 -5.53 10.34 -12.42
CA ASN A 158 -4.40 11.28 -12.53
C ASN A 158 -3.23 10.89 -11.58
N SER A 159 -3.09 9.61 -11.27
CA SER A 159 -2.00 9.13 -10.43
C SER A 159 -0.67 9.17 -11.17
N LYS A 160 0.37 9.65 -10.46
CA LYS A 160 1.74 9.65 -10.96
C LYS A 160 2.54 8.42 -10.49
N ASN A 161 2.02 7.69 -9.52
CA ASN A 161 2.65 6.52 -8.92
C ASN A 161 1.62 5.40 -8.76
N ILE A 162 2.04 4.20 -9.02
CA ILE A 162 1.19 3.00 -8.95
C ILE A 162 1.84 1.93 -8.09
N ASP A 163 1.02 1.13 -7.43
CA ASP A 163 1.40 -0.10 -6.75
C ASP A 163 0.67 -1.28 -7.39
N VAL A 164 1.43 -2.28 -7.84
CA VAL A 164 0.89 -3.46 -8.51
C VAL A 164 1.36 -4.70 -7.78
N SER A 165 0.42 -5.52 -7.34
CA SER A 165 0.72 -6.80 -6.68
C SER A 165 0.24 -7.97 -7.55
N SER A 166 -1.04 -8.35 -7.46
CA SER A 166 -1.58 -9.50 -8.19
C SER A 166 -1.50 -9.39 -9.71
N GLY A 167 -1.51 -8.17 -10.25
CA GLY A 167 -1.47 -7.95 -11.70
C GLY A 167 -0.15 -8.28 -12.39
N VAL A 168 0.90 -8.61 -11.60
CA VAL A 168 2.22 -9.06 -12.08
C VAL A 168 2.58 -10.44 -11.53
N GLU A 169 1.61 -11.17 -10.98
CA GLU A 169 1.78 -12.54 -10.50
C GLU A 169 1.41 -13.55 -11.58
N SER A 170 2.21 -14.59 -11.70
CA SER A 170 1.92 -15.76 -12.55
C SER A 170 0.90 -16.69 -11.90
N SER A 171 0.93 -16.78 -10.56
CA SER A 171 -0.06 -17.41 -9.71
C SER A 171 -0.09 -16.72 -8.35
N PRO A 172 -1.16 -16.84 -7.54
CA PRO A 172 -1.26 -16.14 -6.26
C PRO A 172 -0.02 -16.27 -5.38
N GLY A 173 0.67 -15.17 -5.11
CA GLY A 173 1.90 -15.11 -4.33
C GLY A 173 3.21 -15.34 -5.12
N VAL A 174 3.15 -15.64 -6.43
CA VAL A 174 4.32 -15.90 -7.29
C VAL A 174 4.40 -14.84 -8.39
N LYS A 175 5.48 -14.04 -8.37
CA LYS A 175 5.75 -12.97 -9.37
C LYS A 175 6.65 -13.48 -10.49
#